data_f1bd60ef44ffd37ddf6c68e2c85d4675
#
_entry.id   f1bd60ef44ffd37ddf6c68e2c85d4675
#
_cell.length_a   1.000
_cell.length_b   1.000
_cell.length_c   1.000
_cell.angle_alpha   90.00
_cell.angle_beta   90.00
_cell.angle_gamma   90.00
#
_symmetry.space_group_name_H-M   'P 1'
#
loop_
_entity.id
_entity.type
_entity.pdbx_description
1 polymer ?
#
loop_
_entity_poly.entity_id
_entity_poly.type
_entity_poly.pdbx_seq_one_letter_code
_entity_poly.pdbx_strand_id
1 'polypeptide(L)'
;MLTLSTLRLVLLATAALTASVTSAQTTTYRWVDKTTGQTVFSDQPPPPGAKQVVTISGQPRGDEPQVPFATRQAAEKFPVTLYTAANCTDVCKQARDLLNGRGVPFSEKMLKTDEETAELAKKLGSEASVPSLFVGQQSFKGLESGAWNNLLDLAGYPKSAPYGAKPSGTFAK
;
A
#
# COMPACT_ATOMS: atom_id res chain seq x y z
N MET A 1 23.44 0.64 -71.85
CA MET A 1 22.78 -0.65 -71.77
C MET A 1 23.42 -1.42 -70.64
N LEU A 2 22.94 -1.24 -69.42
CA LEU A 2 23.37 -2.04 -68.29
C LEU A 2 22.11 -2.68 -67.69
N THR A 3 22.18 -3.96 -67.62
CA THR A 3 21.14 -4.93 -67.43
C THR A 3 20.56 -4.91 -66.01
N LEU A 4 19.22 -4.83 -65.98
CA LEU A 4 18.34 -5.00 -64.80
C LEU A 4 18.40 -6.44 -64.25
N SER A 5 19.49 -6.94 -63.75
CA SER A 5 19.53 -8.36 -63.40
C SER A 5 20.18 -8.73 -62.08
N THR A 6 20.48 -7.75 -61.20
CA THR A 6 21.15 -8.07 -59.93
C THR A 6 20.43 -7.51 -58.67
N LEU A 7 19.12 -7.21 -58.76
CA LEU A 7 18.32 -6.81 -57.59
C LEU A 7 17.33 -7.89 -57.18
N ARG A 8 17.80 -9.13 -57.18
CA ARG A 8 17.07 -10.26 -56.58
C ARG A 8 18.03 -11.03 -55.71
N LEU A 9 17.70 -11.17 -54.47
CA LEU A 9 18.34 -11.97 -53.41
C LEU A 9 19.09 -11.17 -52.35
N VAL A 10 18.42 -10.41 -51.52
CA VAL A 10 18.72 -10.41 -50.07
C VAL A 10 17.44 -10.03 -49.33
N LEU A 11 16.44 -10.90 -49.33
CA LEU A 11 15.37 -10.92 -48.35
C LEU A 11 15.73 -12.04 -47.36
N LEU A 12 16.71 -11.76 -46.53
CA LEU A 12 17.02 -12.58 -45.36
C LEU A 12 15.95 -12.32 -44.33
N ALA A 13 15.06 -13.29 -44.17
CA ALA A 13 14.07 -13.40 -43.13
C ALA A 13 14.79 -13.42 -41.78
N THR A 14 14.82 -12.28 -41.07
CA THR A 14 15.11 -12.23 -39.63
C THR A 14 13.86 -12.70 -38.88
N ALA A 15 13.77 -14.00 -38.67
CA ALA A 15 12.83 -14.56 -37.70
C ALA A 15 13.28 -14.12 -36.31
N ALA A 16 12.68 -13.07 -35.81
CA ALA A 16 12.83 -12.66 -34.42
C ALA A 16 12.17 -13.74 -33.53
N LEU A 17 13.00 -14.59 -32.92
CA LEU A 17 12.57 -15.46 -31.82
C LEU A 17 12.19 -14.56 -30.63
N THR A 18 10.92 -14.24 -30.49
CA THR A 18 10.39 -13.68 -29.25
C THR A 18 10.34 -14.80 -28.22
N ALA A 19 11.36 -14.88 -27.38
CA ALA A 19 11.35 -15.74 -26.20
C ALA A 19 10.30 -15.20 -25.25
N SER A 20 9.11 -15.80 -25.25
CA SER A 20 8.08 -15.56 -24.24
C SER A 20 8.60 -16.06 -22.90
N VAL A 21 8.98 -15.14 -22.01
CA VAL A 21 9.33 -15.47 -20.61
C VAL A 21 8.02 -15.83 -19.91
N THR A 22 7.71 -17.11 -19.88
CA THR A 22 6.59 -17.63 -19.11
C THR A 22 6.99 -17.58 -17.64
N SER A 23 6.48 -16.62 -16.89
CA SER A 23 6.62 -16.60 -15.43
C SER A 23 5.89 -17.81 -14.86
N ALA A 24 6.64 -18.81 -14.42
CA ALA A 24 6.08 -19.95 -13.70
C ALA A 24 5.56 -19.47 -12.33
N GLN A 25 4.24 -19.42 -12.19
CA GLN A 25 3.60 -19.15 -10.90
C GLN A 25 3.70 -20.42 -10.06
N THR A 26 4.49 -20.39 -9.00
CA THR A 26 4.57 -21.48 -8.03
C THR A 26 3.34 -21.43 -7.11
N THR A 27 2.47 -22.40 -7.24
CA THR A 27 1.35 -22.61 -6.35
C THR A 27 1.77 -23.57 -5.24
N THR A 28 1.70 -23.17 -3.99
CA THR A 28 1.96 -24.03 -2.84
C THR A 28 0.65 -24.45 -2.22
N TYR A 29 0.50 -25.74 -1.96
CA TYR A 29 -0.65 -26.32 -1.27
C TYR A 29 -0.31 -26.62 0.17
N ARG A 30 -1.25 -26.44 1.07
CA ARG A 30 -1.19 -26.86 2.46
C ARG A 30 -2.38 -27.75 2.76
N TRP A 31 -2.16 -28.93 3.32
CA TRP A 31 -3.23 -29.83 3.76
C TRP A 31 -2.83 -30.60 5.00
N VAL A 32 -3.79 -31.24 5.62
CA VAL A 32 -3.56 -32.19 6.72
C VAL A 32 -3.61 -33.62 6.16
N ASP A 33 -2.50 -34.34 6.33
CA ASP A 33 -2.42 -35.74 5.97
C ASP A 33 -3.36 -36.57 6.83
N LYS A 34 -4.15 -37.44 6.21
CA LYS A 34 -5.18 -38.22 6.91
C LYS A 34 -4.61 -39.29 7.82
N THR A 35 -3.44 -39.81 7.48
CA THR A 35 -2.83 -40.96 8.16
C THR A 35 -2.03 -40.53 9.37
N THR A 36 -1.26 -39.43 9.19
CA THR A 36 -0.35 -38.93 10.22
C THR A 36 -0.92 -37.75 11.03
N GLY A 37 -1.98 -37.10 10.53
CA GLY A 37 -2.53 -35.88 11.12
C GLY A 37 -1.62 -34.65 11.01
N GLN A 38 -0.52 -34.75 10.30
CA GLN A 38 0.45 -33.69 10.16
C GLN A 38 0.07 -32.70 9.03
N THR A 39 0.47 -31.44 9.18
CA THR A 39 0.34 -30.44 8.13
C THR A 39 1.48 -30.57 7.13
N VAL A 40 1.13 -30.80 5.87
CA VAL A 40 2.07 -30.94 4.74
C VAL A 40 1.99 -29.69 3.87
N PHE A 41 3.16 -29.22 3.40
CA PHE A 41 3.28 -28.16 2.39
C PHE A 41 3.95 -28.76 1.15
N SER A 42 3.38 -28.49 -0.03
CA SER A 42 3.91 -28.99 -1.30
C SER A 42 3.53 -28.06 -2.46
N ASP A 43 4.34 -28.03 -3.49
CA ASP A 43 4.05 -27.42 -4.79
C ASP A 43 3.20 -28.32 -5.71
N GLN A 44 3.01 -29.60 -5.31
CA GLN A 44 2.14 -30.53 -6.01
C GLN A 44 0.73 -30.55 -5.41
N PRO A 45 -0.31 -30.78 -6.23
CA PRO A 45 -1.68 -30.90 -5.75
C PRO A 45 -1.83 -31.99 -4.67
N PRO A 46 -2.66 -31.75 -3.64
CA PRO A 46 -2.87 -32.71 -2.57
C PRO A 46 -3.52 -34.01 -3.08
N PRO A 47 -3.21 -35.16 -2.44
CA PRO A 47 -3.81 -36.43 -2.81
C PRO A 47 -5.34 -36.41 -2.59
N PRO A 48 -6.08 -37.30 -3.30
CA PRO A 48 -7.52 -37.40 -3.13
C PRO A 48 -7.92 -37.68 -1.69
N GLY A 49 -8.79 -36.84 -1.16
CA GLY A 49 -9.29 -36.97 0.22
C GLY A 49 -8.44 -36.30 1.29
N ALA A 50 -7.43 -35.50 0.97
CA ALA A 50 -6.76 -34.59 1.91
C ALA A 50 -7.78 -33.67 2.59
N LYS A 51 -7.60 -33.41 3.90
CA LYS A 51 -8.47 -32.53 4.67
C LYS A 51 -7.86 -31.14 4.79
N GLN A 52 -8.72 -30.12 4.92
CA GLN A 52 -8.30 -28.72 5.12
C GLN A 52 -7.29 -28.23 4.06
N VAL A 53 -7.58 -28.53 2.80
CA VAL A 53 -6.75 -28.05 1.69
C VAL A 53 -6.84 -26.54 1.56
N VAL A 54 -5.70 -25.87 1.65
CA VAL A 54 -5.55 -24.43 1.40
C VAL A 54 -4.54 -24.25 0.28
N THR A 55 -4.95 -23.62 -0.77
CA THR A 55 -4.06 -23.22 -1.87
C THR A 55 -3.40 -21.90 -1.49
N ILE A 56 -2.09 -21.92 -1.32
CA ILE A 56 -1.28 -20.73 -1.14
C ILE A 56 -0.70 -20.42 -2.51
N SER A 57 -1.45 -19.75 -3.35
CA SER A 57 -0.88 -19.20 -4.57
C SER A 57 0.11 -18.12 -4.16
N GLY A 58 1.38 -18.31 -4.50
CA GLY A 58 2.44 -17.32 -4.29
C GLY A 58 2.34 -16.12 -5.24
N GLN A 59 1.12 -15.74 -5.60
CA GLN A 59 0.91 -14.40 -6.12
C GLN A 59 1.03 -13.45 -4.92
N PRO A 60 1.94 -12.47 -5.00
CA PRO A 60 1.69 -11.24 -4.29
C PRO A 60 0.27 -10.85 -4.72
N ARG A 61 -0.67 -10.70 -3.78
CA ARG A 61 -1.95 -10.06 -4.09
C ARG A 61 -1.57 -8.78 -4.81
N GLY A 62 -1.79 -8.78 -6.15
CA GLY A 62 -1.43 -7.67 -6.99
C GLY A 62 -2.03 -6.42 -6.40
N ASP A 63 -1.22 -5.38 -6.33
CA ASP A 63 -1.59 -3.99 -6.11
C ASP A 63 -2.10 -3.54 -4.73
N GLU A 64 -2.27 -4.40 -3.75
CA GLU A 64 -2.42 -3.91 -2.38
C GLU A 64 -1.01 -3.64 -1.83
N PRO A 65 -0.67 -2.38 -1.47
CA PRO A 65 0.62 -2.08 -0.87
C PRO A 65 0.78 -2.98 0.35
N GLN A 66 1.80 -3.83 0.35
CA GLN A 66 2.05 -4.69 1.51
C GLN A 66 2.54 -3.81 2.65
N VAL A 67 1.57 -3.32 3.43
CA VAL A 67 1.86 -2.55 4.64
C VAL A 67 2.58 -3.48 5.62
N PRO A 68 3.77 -3.14 6.10
CA PRO A 68 4.50 -3.95 7.06
C PRO A 68 3.66 -4.33 8.27
N PHE A 69 3.93 -5.48 8.85
CA PHE A 69 3.15 -5.99 9.99
C PHE A 69 3.07 -4.98 11.14
N ALA A 70 4.20 -4.33 11.48
CA ALA A 70 4.23 -3.29 12.53
C ALA A 70 3.29 -2.11 12.21
N THR A 71 3.30 -1.64 10.96
CA THR A 71 2.43 -0.55 10.51
C THR A 71 0.95 -0.95 10.55
N ARG A 72 0.62 -2.19 10.18
CA ARG A 72 -0.76 -2.70 10.29
C ARG A 72 -1.23 -2.76 11.73
N GLN A 73 -0.41 -3.28 12.65
CA GLN A 73 -0.72 -3.30 14.08
C GLN A 73 -0.92 -1.90 14.65
N ALA A 74 -0.06 -0.95 14.26
CA ALA A 74 -0.20 0.43 14.69
C ALA A 74 -1.51 1.03 14.15
N ALA A 75 -1.84 0.83 12.88
CA ALA A 75 -3.06 1.35 12.26
C ALA A 75 -4.35 0.75 12.83
N GLU A 76 -4.33 -0.51 13.23
CA GLU A 76 -5.47 -1.17 13.90
C GLU A 76 -5.72 -0.59 15.30
N LYS A 77 -4.66 -0.33 16.06
CA LYS A 77 -4.76 0.20 17.44
C LYS A 77 -4.93 1.71 17.50
N PHE A 78 -4.24 2.41 16.62
CA PHE A 78 -4.15 3.87 16.59
C PHE A 78 -4.35 4.38 15.16
N PRO A 79 -5.57 4.30 14.60
CA PRO A 79 -5.85 4.77 13.25
C PRO A 79 -5.52 6.26 13.12
N VAL A 80 -4.95 6.62 11.97
CA VAL A 80 -4.55 8.01 11.68
C VAL A 80 -5.59 8.69 10.81
N THR A 81 -6.02 9.87 11.25
CA THR A 81 -6.93 10.73 10.48
C THR A 81 -6.33 12.12 10.37
N LEU A 82 -6.20 12.59 9.14
CA LEU A 82 -5.77 13.95 8.80
C LEU A 82 -6.99 14.79 8.43
N TYR A 83 -7.20 15.89 9.14
CA TYR A 83 -8.20 16.88 8.78
C TYR A 83 -7.58 18.01 7.96
N THR A 84 -8.18 18.31 6.83
CA THR A 84 -7.74 19.36 5.89
C THR A 84 -8.91 20.23 5.47
N ALA A 85 -8.65 21.30 4.73
CA ALA A 85 -9.68 22.13 4.10
C ALA A 85 -9.18 22.61 2.72
N ALA A 86 -10.09 23.07 1.87
CA ALA A 86 -9.76 23.51 0.51
C ALA A 86 -8.78 24.71 0.47
N ASN A 87 -8.83 25.58 1.46
CA ASN A 87 -7.95 26.75 1.60
C ASN A 87 -6.59 26.42 2.27
N CYS A 88 -6.38 25.17 2.70
CA CYS A 88 -5.15 24.71 3.31
C CYS A 88 -4.29 24.00 2.26
N THR A 89 -3.61 24.74 1.41
CA THR A 89 -2.84 24.18 0.28
C THR A 89 -1.47 23.66 0.71
N ASP A 90 -0.54 24.56 1.00
CA ASP A 90 0.87 24.20 1.23
C ASP A 90 1.11 23.46 2.53
N VAL A 91 0.51 23.93 3.63
CA VAL A 91 0.69 23.30 4.94
C VAL A 91 0.02 21.92 4.97
N CYS A 92 -1.16 21.76 4.37
CA CYS A 92 -1.80 20.47 4.25
C CYS A 92 -1.05 19.52 3.31
N LYS A 93 -0.40 20.06 2.27
CA LYS A 93 0.51 19.27 1.43
C LYS A 93 1.70 18.74 2.24
N GLN A 94 2.36 19.59 3.01
CA GLN A 94 3.45 19.20 3.90
C GLN A 94 3.02 18.14 4.92
N ALA A 95 1.80 18.26 5.44
CA ALA A 95 1.21 17.28 6.36
C ALA A 95 1.07 15.90 5.69
N ARG A 96 0.56 15.83 4.46
CA ARG A 96 0.48 14.59 3.68
C ARG A 96 1.86 14.03 3.37
N ASP A 97 2.78 14.89 2.95
CA ASP A 97 4.16 14.50 2.61
C ASP A 97 4.88 13.87 3.82
N LEU A 98 4.68 14.39 5.03
CA LEU A 98 5.21 13.82 6.26
C LEU A 98 4.66 12.42 6.52
N LEU A 99 3.35 12.23 6.44
CA LEU A 99 2.71 10.94 6.67
C LEU A 99 3.12 9.91 5.60
N ASN A 100 3.13 10.32 4.33
CA ASN A 100 3.55 9.48 3.22
C ASN A 100 5.04 9.13 3.28
N GLY A 101 5.90 10.08 3.65
CA GLY A 101 7.33 9.86 3.83
C GLY A 101 7.65 8.84 4.93
N ARG A 102 6.77 8.68 5.89
CA ARG A 102 6.84 7.64 6.92
C ARG A 102 6.11 6.34 6.54
N GLY A 103 5.38 6.34 5.43
CA GLY A 103 4.55 5.19 5.04
C GLY A 103 3.40 4.90 6.01
N VAL A 104 2.90 5.94 6.66
CA VAL A 104 1.76 5.85 7.58
C VAL A 104 0.47 5.80 6.76
N PRO A 105 -0.36 4.76 6.88
CA PRO A 105 -1.68 4.76 6.28
C PRO A 105 -2.59 5.72 7.06
N PHE A 106 -3.26 6.60 6.36
CA PHE A 106 -4.17 7.58 6.99
C PHE A 106 -5.43 7.81 6.16
N SER A 107 -6.50 8.16 6.85
CA SER A 107 -7.72 8.66 6.23
C SER A 107 -7.69 10.18 6.23
N GLU A 108 -7.99 10.79 5.09
CA GLU A 108 -8.07 12.23 4.99
C GLU A 108 -9.53 12.68 4.98
N LYS A 109 -9.86 13.63 5.85
CA LYS A 109 -11.16 14.30 5.92
C LYS A 109 -10.99 15.76 5.56
N MET A 110 -11.49 16.12 4.38
CA MET A 110 -11.53 17.50 3.92
C MET A 110 -12.81 18.16 4.45
N LEU A 111 -12.66 19.17 5.28
CA LEU A 111 -13.79 19.98 5.80
C LEU A 111 -14.36 20.82 4.66
N LYS A 112 -15.68 20.74 4.50
CA LYS A 112 -16.43 21.44 3.45
C LYS A 112 -17.53 22.31 4.00
N THR A 113 -18.01 22.00 5.21
CA THR A 113 -19.13 22.70 5.83
C THR A 113 -18.77 23.22 7.22
N ASP A 114 -19.59 24.17 7.70
CA ASP A 114 -19.44 24.74 9.06
C ASP A 114 -19.75 23.66 10.12
N GLU A 115 -20.66 22.73 9.84
CA GLU A 115 -21.00 21.62 10.73
C GLU A 115 -19.79 20.68 10.92
N GLU A 116 -19.09 20.32 9.82
CA GLU A 116 -17.87 19.50 9.91
C GLU A 116 -16.75 20.20 10.69
N THR A 117 -16.67 21.53 10.53
CA THR A 117 -15.73 22.36 11.27
C THR A 117 -16.09 22.40 12.76
N ALA A 118 -17.38 22.55 13.10
CA ALA A 118 -17.85 22.50 14.47
C ALA A 118 -17.64 21.11 15.13
N GLU A 119 -17.80 20.03 14.37
CA GLU A 119 -17.49 18.68 14.84
C GLU A 119 -16.00 18.50 15.14
N LEU A 120 -15.14 19.03 14.27
CA LEU A 120 -13.69 19.01 14.52
C LEU A 120 -13.34 19.80 15.79
N ALA A 121 -13.93 20.98 15.98
CA ALA A 121 -13.74 21.80 17.19
C ALA A 121 -14.13 21.04 18.45
N LYS A 122 -15.25 20.32 18.44
CA LYS A 122 -15.69 19.47 19.56
C LYS A 122 -14.68 18.37 19.87
N LYS A 123 -14.16 17.71 18.84
CA LYS A 123 -13.14 16.64 18.98
C LYS A 123 -11.81 17.15 19.51
N LEU A 124 -11.42 18.36 19.13
CA LEU A 124 -10.20 19.00 19.61
C LEU A 124 -10.36 19.60 21.02
N GLY A 125 -11.59 19.76 21.50
CA GLY A 125 -11.89 20.49 22.74
C GLY A 125 -11.54 21.98 22.68
N SER A 126 -11.42 22.54 21.48
CA SER A 126 -10.99 23.91 21.23
C SER A 126 -11.37 24.31 19.80
N GLU A 127 -11.06 25.55 19.41
CA GLU A 127 -11.29 26.03 18.05
C GLU A 127 -10.68 25.08 16.99
N ALA A 128 -11.45 24.82 15.91
CA ALA A 128 -11.01 24.01 14.80
C ALA A 128 -9.84 24.67 14.07
N SER A 129 -8.84 23.88 13.74
CA SER A 129 -7.67 24.29 12.96
C SER A 129 -7.29 23.19 11.98
N VAL A 130 -6.82 23.56 10.79
CA VAL A 130 -6.30 22.62 9.79
C VAL A 130 -4.89 23.06 9.37
N PRO A 131 -4.00 22.08 9.11
CA PRO A 131 -4.22 20.65 9.29
C PRO A 131 -4.31 20.26 10.76
N SER A 132 -5.10 19.24 11.07
CA SER A 132 -5.09 18.59 12.38
C SER A 132 -4.92 17.10 12.22
N LEU A 133 -4.06 16.50 13.04
CA LEU A 133 -3.76 15.09 13.05
C LEU A 133 -4.44 14.41 14.24
N PHE A 134 -5.07 13.28 14.00
CA PHE A 134 -5.53 12.35 15.02
C PHE A 134 -4.81 11.03 14.88
N VAL A 135 -4.31 10.50 15.97
CA VAL A 135 -3.68 9.17 16.07
C VAL A 135 -4.37 8.41 17.19
N GLY A 136 -5.30 7.54 16.84
CA GLY A 136 -6.23 6.96 17.80
C GLY A 136 -7.07 8.04 18.48
N GLN A 137 -6.90 8.20 19.79
CA GLN A 137 -7.59 9.22 20.60
C GLN A 137 -6.76 10.50 20.84
N GLN A 138 -5.50 10.50 20.45
CA GLN A 138 -4.63 11.67 20.58
C GLN A 138 -4.79 12.58 19.38
N SER A 139 -4.72 13.89 19.60
CA SER A 139 -4.83 14.88 18.52
C SER A 139 -3.78 15.97 18.66
N PHE A 140 -3.43 16.55 17.51
CA PHE A 140 -2.55 17.70 17.44
C PHE A 140 -3.07 18.71 16.41
N LYS A 141 -3.14 19.98 16.80
CA LYS A 141 -3.58 21.10 15.95
C LYS A 141 -2.41 21.72 15.21
N GLY A 142 -2.62 22.04 13.95
CA GLY A 142 -1.57 22.59 13.10
C GLY A 142 -0.53 21.55 12.74
N LEU A 143 0.42 21.93 11.90
CA LEU A 143 1.56 21.10 11.52
C LEU A 143 2.79 21.52 12.33
N GLU A 144 3.20 20.62 13.23
CA GLU A 144 4.49 20.70 13.91
C GLU A 144 5.15 19.33 13.78
N SER A 145 6.20 19.26 12.93
CA SER A 145 6.77 17.98 12.50
C SER A 145 7.35 17.15 13.66
N GLY A 146 7.91 17.81 14.68
CA GLY A 146 8.47 17.13 15.85
C GLY A 146 7.37 16.48 16.69
N ALA A 147 6.31 17.21 16.99
CA ALA A 147 5.17 16.70 17.76
C ALA A 147 4.45 15.57 17.01
N TRP A 148 4.26 15.72 15.69
CA TRP A 148 3.65 14.68 14.86
C TRP A 148 4.49 13.42 14.83
N ASN A 149 5.81 13.56 14.68
CA ASN A 149 6.73 12.43 14.72
C ASN A 149 6.68 11.72 16.06
N ASN A 150 6.70 12.45 17.17
CA ASN A 150 6.60 11.87 18.51
C ASN A 150 5.29 11.11 18.70
N LEU A 151 4.17 11.68 18.24
CA LEU A 151 2.86 11.06 18.36
C LEU A 151 2.78 9.74 17.56
N LEU A 152 3.32 9.73 16.36
CA LEU A 152 3.40 8.54 15.51
C LEU A 152 4.35 7.48 16.07
N ASP A 153 5.50 7.90 16.65
CA ASP A 153 6.45 7.00 17.30
C ASP A 153 5.83 6.31 18.51
N LEU A 154 5.09 7.06 19.35
CA LEU A 154 4.36 6.51 20.50
C LEU A 154 3.27 5.52 20.08
N ALA A 155 2.64 5.73 18.92
CA ALA A 155 1.67 4.81 18.35
C ALA A 155 2.31 3.57 17.69
N GLY A 156 3.63 3.52 17.57
CA GLY A 156 4.36 2.37 16.99
C GLY A 156 4.50 2.41 15.48
N TYR A 157 4.27 3.55 14.85
CA TYR A 157 4.51 3.71 13.41
C TYR A 157 6.00 3.82 13.09
N PRO A 158 6.46 3.30 11.94
CA PRO A 158 7.87 3.38 11.56
C PRO A 158 8.30 4.83 11.29
N LYS A 159 9.60 5.11 11.47
CA LYS A 159 10.18 6.45 11.21
C LYS A 159 10.34 6.78 9.73
N SER A 160 10.34 5.76 8.87
CA SER A 160 10.48 5.92 7.44
C SER A 160 9.61 4.89 6.71
N ALA A 161 9.15 5.27 5.52
CA ALA A 161 8.41 4.35 4.66
C ALA A 161 9.28 3.14 4.28
N PRO A 162 8.76 1.93 4.30
CA PRO A 162 9.43 0.78 3.72
C PRO A 162 9.59 0.96 2.21
N TYR A 163 10.60 0.27 1.65
CA TYR A 163 10.81 0.29 0.22
C TYR A 163 9.54 -0.15 -0.54
N GLY A 164 9.14 0.62 -1.55
CA GLY A 164 7.93 0.34 -2.34
C GLY A 164 6.62 0.76 -1.68
N ALA A 165 6.64 1.43 -0.52
CA ALA A 165 5.43 1.99 0.06
C ALA A 165 4.78 3.00 -0.88
N LYS A 166 3.45 2.87 -1.05
CA LYS A 166 2.67 3.82 -1.84
C LYS A 166 2.09 4.90 -0.94
N PRO A 167 1.94 6.15 -1.45
CA PRO A 167 1.22 7.19 -0.72
C PRO A 167 -0.20 6.75 -0.34
N SER A 168 -0.70 7.28 0.76
CA SER A 168 -2.08 7.07 1.24
C SER A 168 -2.80 8.41 1.42
N GLY A 169 -4.10 8.36 1.76
CA GLY A 169 -4.95 9.54 1.85
C GLY A 169 -5.69 9.85 0.54
N THR A 170 -6.58 10.83 0.59
CA THR A 170 -7.51 11.17 -0.51
C THR A 170 -6.81 11.57 -1.81
N PHE A 171 -5.61 12.15 -1.72
CA PHE A 171 -4.81 12.63 -2.87
C PHE A 171 -3.60 11.73 -3.18
N ALA A 172 -3.56 10.53 -2.65
CA ALA A 172 -2.56 9.54 -3.03
C ALA A 172 -2.76 9.12 -4.50
N LYS A 173 -1.70 9.21 -5.31
CA LYS A 173 -1.67 8.80 -6.73
C LYS A 173 -0.72 7.64 -6.93
#